data_6b7fc93bb90d5d6771a12834ec4e5f99
#
_entry.id   6b7fc93bb90d5d6771a12834ec4e5f99
#
_cell.length_a   1.000
_cell.length_b   1.000
_cell.length_c   1.000
_cell.angle_alpha   90.00
_cell.angle_beta   90.00
_cell.angle_gamma   90.00
#
_symmetry.space_group_name_H-M   'P 1'
#
loop_
_entity.id
_entity.type
_entity.pdbx_description
1 polymer ?
#
loop_
_entity_poly.entity_id
_entity_poly.type
_entity_poly.pdbx_seq_one_letter_code
_entity_poly.pdbx_strand_id
1 'polypeptide(L)'
;MITQNKKVENTYSMKKALVLLVSFICYQIVCHAQVMDEHYYFKNLSVQNGLSQNTVNAILQDKQGFMWFGTKDGLNRYDGLSFRQFKHDGRSQRSIGNNFITALYEDAEGNIWVGTDVGLYIYYPENDSFRHFEELSAEETKIEHTVTAIVGDDQGCVWIAVESQGLFCYDLEKEKLQNFTLKNFPFISTNVQSFVFDNSGTLWIGCYGDGLFYSKDRLKTLQPYISPVDNKETFEN
;
A
#
# COMPACT_ATOMS: atom_id res chain seq x y z
N MET A 1 -35.01 36.93 62.50
CA MET A 1 -35.21 35.58 61.92
C MET A 1 -34.83 35.48 60.46
N ILE A 2 -34.90 36.52 59.63
CA ILE A 2 -34.64 36.53 58.19
C ILE A 2 -33.14 36.46 57.87
N THR A 3 -32.25 36.94 58.68
CA THR A 3 -30.80 37.01 58.48
C THR A 3 -30.10 35.68 58.72
N GLN A 4 -30.62 34.74 59.49
CA GLN A 4 -30.06 33.44 59.76
C GLN A 4 -30.35 32.46 58.56
N ASN A 5 -31.51 32.51 57.91
CA ASN A 5 -31.85 31.67 56.76
C ASN A 5 -30.99 32.00 55.58
N LYS A 6 -30.69 33.26 55.30
CA LYS A 6 -29.81 33.64 54.17
C LYS A 6 -28.35 33.12 54.31
N LYS A 7 -27.86 33.01 55.54
CA LYS A 7 -26.52 32.53 55.84
C LYS A 7 -26.42 31.01 55.66
N VAL A 8 -27.49 30.29 56.00
CA VAL A 8 -27.56 28.81 55.79
C VAL A 8 -27.69 28.47 54.31
N GLU A 9 -28.51 29.15 53.51
CA GLU A 9 -28.66 29.00 52.10
C GLU A 9 -27.33 29.26 51.33
N ASN A 10 -26.63 30.35 51.72
CA ASN A 10 -25.34 30.67 51.11
C ASN A 10 -24.27 29.61 51.40
N THR A 11 -24.25 29.02 52.61
CA THR A 11 -23.32 27.97 52.99
C THR A 11 -23.62 26.65 52.23
N TYR A 12 -24.90 26.36 51.99
CA TYR A 12 -25.32 25.18 51.20
C TYR A 12 -24.98 25.31 49.72
N SER A 13 -25.18 26.50 49.16
CA SER A 13 -24.81 26.84 47.79
C SER A 13 -23.29 26.75 47.57
N MET A 14 -22.48 27.28 48.52
CA MET A 14 -21.02 27.15 48.47
C MET A 14 -20.54 25.70 48.54
N LYS A 15 -21.15 24.86 49.38
CA LYS A 15 -20.81 23.43 49.46
C LYS A 15 -21.11 22.68 48.15
N LYS A 16 -22.25 22.97 47.50
CA LYS A 16 -22.58 22.40 46.17
C LYS A 16 -21.59 22.84 45.12
N ALA A 17 -21.22 24.13 45.09
CA ALA A 17 -20.22 24.63 44.13
C ALA A 17 -18.85 23.98 44.32
N LEU A 18 -18.44 23.77 45.58
CA LEU A 18 -17.18 23.10 45.91
C LEU A 18 -17.17 21.64 45.44
N VAL A 19 -18.27 20.90 45.66
CA VAL A 19 -18.41 19.50 45.22
C VAL A 19 -18.35 19.42 43.69
N LEU A 20 -19.00 20.31 42.94
CA LEU A 20 -18.94 20.36 41.48
C LEU A 20 -17.54 20.71 40.99
N LEU A 21 -16.84 21.62 41.66
CA LEU A 21 -15.46 21.97 41.31
C LEU A 21 -14.52 20.78 41.52
N VAL A 22 -14.64 20.08 42.65
CA VAL A 22 -13.83 18.89 42.96
C VAL A 22 -14.12 17.77 41.94
N SER A 23 -15.39 17.51 41.59
CA SER A 23 -15.76 16.50 40.59
C SER A 23 -15.22 16.87 39.22
N PHE A 24 -15.22 18.13 38.82
CA PHE A 24 -14.65 18.61 37.58
C PHE A 24 -13.13 18.44 37.54
N ILE A 25 -12.43 18.75 38.63
CA ILE A 25 -10.98 18.53 38.75
C ILE A 25 -10.64 17.02 38.66
N CYS A 26 -11.41 16.18 39.40
CA CYS A 26 -11.22 14.71 39.29
C CYS A 26 -11.47 14.19 37.87
N TYR A 27 -12.48 14.70 37.17
CA TYR A 27 -12.75 14.35 35.78
C TYR A 27 -11.59 14.75 34.86
N GLN A 28 -11.01 15.93 35.03
CA GLN A 28 -9.83 16.37 34.26
C GLN A 28 -8.62 15.49 34.55
N ILE A 29 -8.39 15.08 35.81
CA ILE A 29 -7.27 14.18 36.16
C ILE A 29 -7.45 12.80 35.53
N VAL A 30 -8.65 12.25 35.54
CA VAL A 30 -8.94 10.94 34.89
C VAL A 30 -8.80 11.02 33.36
N CYS A 31 -9.23 12.14 32.74
CA CYS A 31 -9.07 12.34 31.30
C CYS A 31 -7.59 12.47 30.86
N HIS A 32 -6.71 13.02 31.70
CA HIS A 32 -5.28 13.12 31.42
C HIS A 32 -4.51 11.83 31.71
N ALA A 33 -5.05 10.91 32.51
CA ALA A 33 -4.42 9.62 32.82
C ALA A 33 -4.55 8.58 31.71
N GLN A 34 -5.28 8.87 30.62
CA GLN A 34 -5.42 7.99 29.46
C GLN A 34 -4.46 8.30 28.31
N VAL A 35 -3.33 8.94 28.58
CA VAL A 35 -2.18 8.84 27.67
C VAL A 35 -1.65 7.41 27.81
N MET A 36 -2.20 6.48 27.02
CA MET A 36 -1.65 5.15 26.87
C MET A 36 -0.25 5.33 26.29
N ASP A 37 0.76 5.04 27.09
CA ASP A 37 2.13 4.89 26.61
C ASP A 37 2.10 3.66 25.69
N GLU A 38 1.93 3.87 24.39
CA GLU A 38 1.95 2.79 23.41
C GLU A 38 3.39 2.26 23.33
N HIS A 39 3.67 1.24 24.11
CA HIS A 39 4.94 0.52 24.01
C HIS A 39 4.94 -0.28 22.71
N TYR A 40 5.63 0.25 21.69
CA TYR A 40 5.86 -0.48 20.45
C TYR A 40 6.88 -1.60 20.68
N TYR A 41 6.47 -2.83 20.45
CA TYR A 41 7.35 -4.00 20.47
C TYR A 41 7.73 -4.36 19.04
N PHE A 42 9.04 -4.35 18.76
CA PHE A 42 9.56 -4.78 17.46
C PHE A 42 9.91 -6.26 17.50
N LYS A 43 9.37 -7.04 16.57
CA LYS A 43 9.72 -8.45 16.35
C LYS A 43 10.49 -8.57 15.04
N ASN A 44 11.71 -9.08 15.09
CA ASN A 44 12.46 -9.38 13.88
C ASN A 44 11.97 -10.70 13.28
N LEU A 45 11.58 -10.69 12.00
CA LEU A 45 11.21 -11.87 11.22
C LEU A 45 12.31 -12.14 10.21
N SER A 46 12.84 -13.36 10.19
CA SER A 46 13.96 -13.77 9.36
C SER A 46 13.79 -15.21 8.84
N VAL A 47 14.78 -15.70 8.11
CA VAL A 47 14.80 -17.11 7.67
C VAL A 47 14.77 -18.09 8.85
N GLN A 48 15.25 -17.69 10.02
CA GLN A 48 15.17 -18.49 11.24
C GLN A 48 13.73 -18.68 11.74
N ASN A 49 12.84 -17.77 11.37
CA ASN A 49 11.41 -17.81 11.70
C ASN A 49 10.58 -18.45 10.59
N GLY A 50 11.19 -18.87 9.49
CA GLY A 50 10.51 -19.50 8.35
C GLY A 50 10.31 -18.61 7.12
N LEU A 51 10.85 -17.37 7.11
CA LEU A 51 10.89 -16.56 5.90
C LEU A 51 11.80 -17.22 4.84
N SER A 52 11.43 -17.17 3.57
CA SER A 52 12.18 -17.84 2.51
C SER A 52 13.55 -17.21 2.25
N GLN A 53 13.66 -15.87 2.43
CA GLN A 53 14.90 -15.12 2.25
C GLN A 53 14.81 -13.76 2.99
N ASN A 54 15.92 -13.25 3.53
CA ASN A 54 15.92 -12.04 4.36
C ASN A 54 15.76 -10.72 3.57
N THR A 55 16.02 -10.71 2.25
CA THR A 55 15.78 -9.52 1.43
C THR A 55 14.31 -9.48 1.03
N VAL A 56 13.56 -8.63 1.69
CA VAL A 56 12.14 -8.37 1.42
C VAL A 56 12.05 -7.15 0.50
N ASN A 57 11.47 -7.32 -0.69
CA ASN A 57 11.28 -6.25 -1.68
C ASN A 57 9.87 -5.65 -1.61
N ALA A 58 8.86 -6.45 -1.23
CA ALA A 58 7.47 -6.02 -1.15
C ALA A 58 6.78 -6.58 0.10
N ILE A 59 5.91 -5.77 0.69
CA ILE A 59 5.09 -6.14 1.85
C ILE A 59 3.65 -5.71 1.57
N LEU A 60 2.69 -6.59 1.88
CA LEU A 60 1.27 -6.33 1.75
C LEU A 60 0.54 -6.94 2.94
N GLN A 61 -0.44 -6.24 3.51
CA GLN A 61 -1.43 -6.84 4.40
C GLN A 61 -2.72 -7.01 3.61
N ASP A 62 -3.22 -8.25 3.53
CA ASP A 62 -4.49 -8.52 2.84
C ASP A 62 -5.71 -8.22 3.73
N LYS A 63 -6.89 -8.18 3.11
CA LYS A 63 -8.17 -7.90 3.80
C LYS A 63 -8.52 -8.94 4.86
N GLN A 64 -7.92 -10.12 4.84
CA GLN A 64 -8.07 -11.17 5.84
C GLN A 64 -7.11 -10.99 7.02
N GLY A 65 -6.15 -10.05 6.92
CA GLY A 65 -5.17 -9.73 7.94
C GLY A 65 -3.85 -10.51 7.83
N PHE A 66 -3.67 -11.37 6.82
CA PHE A 66 -2.39 -12.00 6.57
C PHE A 66 -1.37 -10.99 6.06
N MET A 67 -0.12 -11.16 6.50
CA MET A 67 1.00 -10.38 5.98
C MET A 67 1.71 -11.15 4.86
N TRP A 68 1.86 -10.52 3.71
CA TRP A 68 2.58 -11.07 2.57
C TRP A 68 3.94 -10.41 2.43
N PHE A 69 4.97 -11.23 2.22
CA PHE A 69 6.34 -10.77 2.05
C PHE A 69 6.89 -11.34 0.74
N GLY A 70 7.10 -10.46 -0.22
CA GLY A 70 7.80 -10.76 -1.46
C GLY A 70 9.31 -10.67 -1.25
N THR A 71 10.02 -11.77 -1.47
CA THR A 71 11.48 -11.84 -1.27
C THR A 71 12.22 -12.13 -2.57
N LYS A 72 13.55 -12.16 -2.52
CA LYS A 72 14.39 -12.63 -3.64
C LYS A 72 14.29 -14.14 -3.89
N ASP A 73 13.64 -14.91 -3.00
CA ASP A 73 13.52 -16.37 -3.15
C ASP A 73 12.15 -16.89 -2.72
N GLY A 74 11.10 -16.31 -3.27
CA GLY A 74 9.72 -16.74 -3.10
C GLY A 74 8.83 -15.71 -2.43
N LEU A 75 7.52 -15.99 -2.51
CA LEU A 75 6.46 -15.28 -1.82
C LEU A 75 6.15 -15.98 -0.49
N ASN A 76 5.90 -15.21 0.55
CA ASN A 76 5.63 -15.73 1.88
C ASN A 76 4.34 -15.13 2.41
N ARG A 77 3.46 -15.94 3.00
CA ARG A 77 2.28 -15.50 3.75
C ARG A 77 2.48 -15.79 5.23
N TYR A 78 2.30 -14.80 6.08
CA TYR A 78 2.44 -14.90 7.52
C TYR A 78 1.10 -14.69 8.21
N ASP A 79 0.73 -15.61 9.09
CA ASP A 79 -0.52 -15.62 9.83
C ASP A 79 -0.41 -15.04 11.26
N GLY A 80 0.73 -14.43 11.60
CA GLY A 80 1.05 -13.98 12.95
C GLY A 80 1.88 -14.99 13.76
N LEU A 81 1.91 -16.26 13.36
CA LEU A 81 2.60 -17.36 14.03
C LEU A 81 3.65 -18.03 13.13
N SER A 82 3.29 -18.34 11.90
CA SER A 82 4.10 -19.14 10.96
C SER A 82 4.10 -18.56 9.55
N PHE A 83 5.13 -18.92 8.79
CA PHE A 83 5.24 -18.60 7.37
C PHE A 83 4.80 -19.78 6.50
N ARG A 84 3.95 -19.49 5.52
CA ARG A 84 3.74 -20.35 4.37
C ARG A 84 4.52 -19.79 3.18
N GLN A 85 5.42 -20.58 2.61
CA GLN A 85 6.22 -20.22 1.46
C GLN A 85 5.58 -20.69 0.17
N PHE A 86 5.64 -19.86 -0.88
CA PHE A 86 5.26 -20.18 -2.24
C PHE A 86 6.48 -19.97 -3.14
N LYS A 87 6.90 -21.03 -3.80
CA LYS A 87 8.06 -21.03 -4.69
C LYS A 87 7.70 -21.64 -6.05
N HIS A 88 8.49 -21.28 -7.05
CA HIS A 88 8.40 -21.91 -8.35
C HIS A 88 8.66 -23.42 -8.26
N ASP A 89 7.76 -24.21 -8.81
CA ASP A 89 7.92 -25.65 -9.04
C ASP A 89 7.62 -25.95 -10.52
N GLY A 90 8.64 -26.19 -11.32
CA GLY A 90 8.49 -26.49 -12.76
C GLY A 90 7.66 -27.74 -13.09
N ARG A 91 7.26 -28.53 -12.07
CA ARG A 91 6.36 -29.69 -12.21
C ARG A 91 4.90 -29.32 -11.94
N SER A 92 4.64 -28.12 -11.45
CA SER A 92 3.30 -27.67 -11.08
C SER A 92 2.92 -26.40 -11.85
N GLN A 93 1.90 -26.49 -12.69
CA GLN A 93 1.30 -25.33 -13.37
C GLN A 93 0.55 -24.39 -12.40
N ARG A 94 0.38 -24.78 -11.14
CA ARG A 94 -0.28 -23.98 -10.12
C ARG A 94 0.70 -23.20 -9.25
N SER A 95 2.00 -23.41 -9.42
CA SER A 95 3.03 -22.67 -8.68
C SER A 95 3.25 -21.30 -9.29
N ILE A 96 3.79 -20.39 -8.49
CA ILE A 96 4.34 -19.14 -9.03
C ILE A 96 5.46 -19.46 -10.04
N GLY A 97 5.54 -18.73 -11.14
CA GLY A 97 6.51 -19.03 -12.19
C GLY A 97 7.91 -18.49 -11.95
N ASN A 98 8.06 -17.56 -10.97
CA ASN A 98 9.36 -16.98 -10.63
C ASN A 98 9.45 -16.70 -9.13
N ASN A 99 10.65 -16.87 -8.55
CA ASN A 99 10.87 -16.67 -7.11
C ASN A 99 11.27 -15.24 -6.71
N PHE A 100 11.76 -14.43 -7.65
CA PHE A 100 12.17 -13.07 -7.32
C PHE A 100 10.96 -12.14 -7.36
N ILE A 101 10.36 -11.91 -6.17
CA ILE A 101 9.16 -11.10 -6.03
C ILE A 101 9.56 -9.63 -5.88
N THR A 102 8.93 -8.75 -6.64
CA THR A 102 9.25 -7.33 -6.72
C THR A 102 8.11 -6.42 -6.26
N ALA A 103 6.85 -6.80 -6.52
CA ALA A 103 5.68 -6.01 -6.20
C ALA A 103 4.50 -6.89 -5.77
N LEU A 104 3.62 -6.36 -4.90
CA LEU A 104 2.42 -7.04 -4.41
C LEU A 104 1.24 -6.05 -4.40
N TYR A 105 0.06 -6.54 -4.77
CA TYR A 105 -1.19 -5.80 -4.67
C TYR A 105 -2.36 -6.78 -4.45
N GLU A 106 -3.36 -6.40 -3.64
CA GLU A 106 -4.62 -7.15 -3.47
C GLU A 106 -5.74 -6.42 -4.20
N ASP A 107 -6.44 -7.12 -5.10
CA ASP A 107 -7.58 -6.58 -5.81
C ASP A 107 -8.88 -6.56 -4.97
N ALA A 108 -9.97 -6.08 -5.57
CA ALA A 108 -11.27 -5.99 -4.89
C ALA A 108 -11.83 -7.37 -4.52
N GLU A 109 -11.51 -8.41 -5.28
CA GLU A 109 -11.94 -9.80 -5.11
C GLU A 109 -11.08 -10.57 -4.10
N GLY A 110 -9.96 -9.99 -3.66
CA GLY A 110 -9.04 -10.62 -2.71
C GLY A 110 -7.96 -11.49 -3.38
N ASN A 111 -7.80 -11.39 -4.70
CA ASN A 111 -6.69 -12.03 -5.40
C ASN A 111 -5.41 -11.22 -5.18
N ILE A 112 -4.27 -11.91 -5.05
CA ILE A 112 -2.99 -11.24 -4.85
C ILE A 112 -2.23 -11.19 -6.17
N TRP A 113 -2.01 -10.01 -6.68
CA TRP A 113 -1.20 -9.72 -7.84
C TRP A 113 0.27 -9.69 -7.43
N VAL A 114 1.08 -10.47 -8.11
CA VAL A 114 2.46 -10.73 -7.74
C VAL A 114 3.38 -10.38 -8.91
N GLY A 115 4.05 -9.24 -8.80
CA GLY A 115 5.09 -8.83 -9.71
C GLY A 115 6.39 -9.56 -9.42
N THR A 116 7.09 -9.97 -10.48
CA THR A 116 8.38 -10.64 -10.40
C THR A 116 9.42 -9.94 -11.29
N ASP A 117 10.67 -10.38 -11.26
CA ASP A 117 11.70 -9.91 -12.19
C ASP A 117 11.47 -10.39 -13.63
N VAL A 118 10.58 -11.36 -13.83
CA VAL A 118 10.15 -11.85 -15.15
C VAL A 118 8.65 -12.11 -15.14
N GLY A 119 7.86 -11.07 -15.42
CA GLY A 119 6.41 -11.20 -15.60
C GLY A 119 5.56 -11.01 -14.36
N LEU A 120 4.26 -11.20 -14.53
CA LEU A 120 3.20 -10.96 -13.57
C LEU A 120 2.38 -12.21 -13.35
N TYR A 121 2.08 -12.51 -12.08
CA TYR A 121 1.27 -13.66 -11.66
C TYR A 121 0.12 -13.19 -10.77
N ILE A 122 -0.96 -13.96 -10.74
CA ILE A 122 -2.09 -13.73 -9.83
C ILE A 122 -2.31 -14.98 -9.00
N TYR A 123 -2.28 -14.82 -7.68
CA TYR A 123 -2.63 -15.86 -6.74
C TYR A 123 -4.12 -15.78 -6.43
N TYR A 124 -4.81 -16.89 -6.59
CA TYR A 124 -6.22 -17.08 -6.29
C TYR A 124 -6.37 -17.85 -4.97
N PRO A 125 -6.78 -17.19 -3.86
CA PRO A 125 -6.93 -17.84 -2.57
C PRO A 125 -7.94 -19.00 -2.55
N GLU A 126 -9.00 -18.91 -3.36
CA GLU A 126 -10.09 -19.89 -3.39
C GLU A 126 -9.63 -21.29 -3.80
N ASN A 127 -8.70 -21.40 -4.73
CA ASN A 127 -8.21 -22.68 -5.25
C ASN A 127 -6.71 -22.90 -4.99
N ASP A 128 -6.10 -22.00 -4.22
CA ASP A 128 -4.69 -22.07 -3.79
C ASP A 128 -3.73 -22.24 -4.99
N SER A 129 -3.87 -21.40 -6.00
CA SER A 129 -3.10 -21.53 -7.23
C SER A 129 -2.68 -20.18 -7.78
N PHE A 130 -1.56 -20.20 -8.52
CA PHE A 130 -1.13 -19.06 -9.33
C PHE A 130 -1.52 -19.28 -10.79
N ARG A 131 -1.79 -18.17 -11.49
CA ARG A 131 -1.87 -18.11 -12.95
C ARG A 131 -0.92 -17.04 -13.46
N HIS A 132 -0.31 -17.30 -14.59
CA HIS A 132 0.42 -16.28 -15.32
C HIS A 132 -0.56 -15.26 -15.91
N PHE A 133 -0.25 -13.98 -15.83
CA PHE A 133 -1.15 -12.93 -16.32
C PHE A 133 -1.49 -13.08 -17.81
N GLU A 134 -0.57 -13.57 -18.63
CA GLU A 134 -0.80 -13.81 -20.06
C GLU A 134 -1.91 -14.83 -20.35
N GLU A 135 -2.25 -15.69 -19.41
CA GLU A 135 -3.37 -16.64 -19.54
C GLU A 135 -4.74 -15.93 -19.43
N LEU A 136 -4.76 -14.71 -18.87
CA LEU A 136 -5.97 -13.92 -18.65
C LEU A 136 -6.15 -12.83 -19.70
N SER A 137 -5.06 -12.37 -20.31
CA SER A 137 -5.07 -11.31 -21.31
C SER A 137 -5.13 -11.93 -22.71
N ALA A 138 -6.20 -11.63 -23.45
CA ALA A 138 -6.32 -12.01 -24.87
C ALA A 138 -5.43 -11.16 -25.80
N GLU A 139 -4.67 -10.22 -25.25
CA GLU A 139 -3.85 -9.26 -26.00
C GLU A 139 -2.49 -9.88 -26.35
N GLU A 140 -1.93 -9.50 -27.50
CA GLU A 140 -0.59 -9.92 -27.93
C GLU A 140 0.55 -9.31 -27.06
N THR A 141 0.22 -8.32 -26.22
CA THR A 141 1.21 -7.63 -25.41
C THR A 141 1.56 -8.45 -24.17
N LYS A 142 2.80 -8.86 -24.08
CA LYS A 142 3.34 -9.65 -22.96
C LYS A 142 4.07 -8.81 -21.95
N ILE A 143 3.95 -9.17 -20.67
CA ILE A 143 4.73 -8.62 -19.56
C ILE A 143 5.89 -9.56 -19.28
N GLU A 144 7.05 -9.32 -19.92
CA GLU A 144 8.22 -10.21 -19.87
C GLU A 144 9.41 -9.65 -19.08
N HIS A 145 9.26 -8.41 -18.52
CA HIS A 145 10.31 -7.74 -17.74
C HIS A 145 9.89 -7.56 -16.29
N THR A 146 10.80 -7.01 -15.50
CA THR A 146 10.58 -6.74 -14.07
C THR A 146 9.34 -5.87 -13.86
N VAL A 147 8.40 -6.37 -13.08
CA VAL A 147 7.26 -5.58 -12.59
C VAL A 147 7.71 -4.77 -11.40
N THR A 148 7.84 -3.45 -11.55
CA THR A 148 8.40 -2.57 -10.51
C THR A 148 7.35 -2.11 -9.50
N ALA A 149 6.09 -1.96 -9.92
CA ALA A 149 4.99 -1.56 -9.04
C ALA A 149 3.62 -2.04 -9.57
N ILE A 150 2.68 -2.28 -8.65
CA ILE A 150 1.28 -2.63 -8.95
C ILE A 150 0.39 -1.84 -8.00
N VAL A 151 -0.64 -1.16 -8.54
CA VAL A 151 -1.61 -0.38 -7.74
C VAL A 151 -2.98 -0.45 -8.39
N GLY A 152 -4.04 -0.61 -7.61
CA GLY A 152 -5.42 -0.48 -8.10
C GLY A 152 -5.91 0.97 -8.03
N ASP A 153 -6.87 1.31 -8.90
CA ASP A 153 -7.60 2.56 -8.81
C ASP A 153 -9.04 2.35 -8.33
N ASP A 154 -9.78 3.44 -8.14
CA ASP A 154 -11.18 3.46 -7.68
C ASP A 154 -12.19 3.08 -8.79
N GLN A 155 -11.72 2.85 -10.02
CA GLN A 155 -12.54 2.48 -11.17
C GLN A 155 -12.41 1.02 -11.58
N GLY A 156 -11.74 0.18 -10.75
CA GLY A 156 -11.58 -1.24 -10.99
C GLY A 156 -10.48 -1.59 -11.98
N CYS A 157 -9.50 -0.69 -12.17
CA CYS A 157 -8.32 -1.01 -12.96
C CYS A 157 -7.11 -1.32 -12.08
N VAL A 158 -6.33 -2.31 -12.49
CA VAL A 158 -5.02 -2.61 -11.94
C VAL A 158 -3.95 -2.00 -12.84
N TRP A 159 -3.18 -1.10 -12.29
CA TRP A 159 -2.06 -0.43 -12.95
C TRP A 159 -0.78 -1.15 -12.63
N ILE A 160 0.05 -1.36 -13.65
CA ILE A 160 1.26 -2.17 -13.57
C ILE A 160 2.40 -1.39 -14.22
N ALA A 161 3.47 -1.13 -13.48
CA ALA A 161 4.71 -0.59 -14.04
C ALA A 161 5.65 -1.74 -14.37
N VAL A 162 6.19 -1.72 -15.57
CA VAL A 162 7.09 -2.76 -16.08
C VAL A 162 8.36 -2.11 -16.62
N GLU A 163 9.50 -2.55 -16.11
CA GLU A 163 10.80 -2.04 -16.53
C GLU A 163 10.97 -2.16 -18.05
N SER A 164 11.44 -1.10 -18.69
CA SER A 164 11.65 -1.01 -20.13
C SER A 164 10.40 -1.16 -21.01
N GLN A 165 9.22 -1.42 -20.43
CA GLN A 165 7.95 -1.55 -21.16
C GLN A 165 6.96 -0.41 -20.85
N GLY A 166 7.15 0.35 -19.71
CA GLY A 166 6.30 1.47 -19.32
C GLY A 166 5.16 1.08 -18.39
N LEU A 167 3.99 1.72 -18.55
CA LEU A 167 2.82 1.52 -17.73
C LEU A 167 1.72 0.77 -18.48
N PHE A 168 1.06 -0.13 -17.76
CA PHE A 168 -0.11 -0.85 -18.23
C PHE A 168 -1.28 -0.59 -17.28
N CYS A 169 -2.50 -0.62 -17.79
CA CYS A 169 -3.73 -0.61 -17.01
C CYS A 169 -4.58 -1.81 -17.47
N TYR A 170 -4.89 -2.71 -16.56
CA TYR A 170 -5.80 -3.82 -16.79
C TYR A 170 -7.17 -3.52 -16.18
N ASP A 171 -8.19 -3.39 -17.00
CA ASP A 171 -9.58 -3.21 -16.60
C ASP A 171 -10.15 -4.57 -16.19
N LEU A 172 -10.45 -4.76 -14.91
CA LEU A 172 -10.91 -6.05 -14.36
C LEU A 172 -12.30 -6.45 -14.87
N GLU A 173 -13.17 -5.47 -15.15
CA GLU A 173 -14.53 -5.74 -15.64
C GLU A 173 -14.54 -6.13 -17.13
N LYS A 174 -13.69 -5.44 -17.93
CA LYS A 174 -13.63 -5.65 -19.39
C LYS A 174 -12.59 -6.68 -19.80
N GLU A 175 -11.79 -7.17 -18.85
CA GLU A 175 -10.66 -8.07 -19.10
C GLU A 175 -9.72 -7.55 -20.19
N LYS A 176 -9.50 -6.22 -20.21
CA LYS A 176 -8.76 -5.54 -21.25
C LYS A 176 -7.52 -4.85 -20.71
N LEU A 177 -6.37 -5.15 -21.35
CA LEU A 177 -5.11 -4.50 -21.10
C LEU A 177 -4.95 -3.26 -21.99
N GLN A 178 -4.58 -2.13 -21.41
CA GLN A 178 -4.19 -0.93 -22.12
C GLN A 178 -2.73 -0.62 -21.83
N ASN A 179 -1.93 -0.41 -22.88
CA ASN A 179 -0.51 -0.10 -22.78
C ASN A 179 -0.26 1.40 -22.97
N PHE A 180 0.42 2.03 -22.02
CA PHE A 180 0.84 3.42 -22.05
C PHE A 180 2.36 3.48 -22.32
N THR A 181 2.77 3.13 -23.55
CA THR A 181 4.18 3.16 -23.95
C THR A 181 4.64 4.57 -24.34
N LEU A 182 5.97 4.73 -24.46
CA LEU A 182 6.65 5.94 -24.97
C LEU A 182 6.10 6.50 -26.29
N LYS A 183 5.47 5.67 -27.13
CA LYS A 183 4.86 6.17 -28.38
C LYS A 183 3.70 7.12 -28.12
N ASN A 184 2.98 6.91 -27.01
CA ASN A 184 1.83 7.74 -26.62
C ASN A 184 2.23 8.85 -25.66
N PHE A 185 3.33 8.66 -24.92
CA PHE A 185 3.83 9.60 -23.92
C PHE A 185 5.36 9.71 -24.03
N PRO A 186 5.88 10.53 -24.96
CA PRO A 186 7.32 10.65 -25.20
C PRO A 186 8.11 11.23 -24.02
N PHE A 187 7.43 11.60 -22.94
CA PHE A 187 8.01 12.17 -21.72
C PHE A 187 8.12 11.16 -20.57
N ILE A 188 7.53 9.97 -20.68
CA ILE A 188 7.71 8.91 -19.67
C ILE A 188 8.94 8.12 -20.05
N SER A 189 9.96 8.16 -19.21
CA SER A 189 11.01 7.15 -19.21
C SER A 189 10.35 5.77 -19.09
N THR A 190 10.87 4.78 -19.83
CA THR A 190 10.47 3.39 -19.66
C THR A 190 10.83 2.85 -18.27
N ASN A 191 11.43 3.67 -17.42
CA ASN A 191 12.00 3.31 -16.13
C ASN A 191 11.12 3.80 -14.97
N VAL A 192 9.82 3.48 -15.00
CA VAL A 192 8.91 3.75 -13.89
C VAL A 192 9.29 2.87 -12.71
N GLN A 193 9.65 3.50 -11.58
CA GLN A 193 10.06 2.80 -10.36
C GLN A 193 8.91 2.62 -9.37
N SER A 194 8.04 3.61 -9.29
CA SER A 194 6.90 3.60 -8.37
C SER A 194 5.80 4.51 -8.87
N PHE A 195 4.58 4.23 -8.45
CA PHE A 195 3.44 5.13 -8.67
C PHE A 195 2.38 4.91 -7.59
N VAL A 196 1.54 5.91 -7.40
CA VAL A 196 0.48 5.89 -6.40
C VAL A 196 -0.65 6.83 -6.82
N PHE A 197 -1.88 6.48 -6.46
CA PHE A 197 -3.01 7.40 -6.50
C PHE A 197 -3.14 8.11 -5.16
N ASP A 198 -3.26 9.44 -5.17
CA ASP A 198 -3.60 10.19 -3.98
C ASP A 198 -5.13 10.19 -3.73
N ASN A 199 -5.54 10.76 -2.59
CA ASN A 199 -6.97 10.83 -2.20
C ASN A 199 -7.84 11.67 -3.16
N SER A 200 -7.24 12.44 -4.07
CA SER A 200 -7.94 13.19 -5.11
C SER A 200 -8.04 12.44 -6.43
N GLY A 201 -7.51 11.21 -6.51
CA GLY A 201 -7.43 10.42 -7.73
C GLY A 201 -6.31 10.86 -8.68
N THR A 202 -5.38 11.72 -8.23
CA THR A 202 -4.20 12.07 -9.03
C THR A 202 -3.21 10.91 -9.01
N LEU A 203 -2.80 10.46 -10.19
CA LEU A 203 -1.73 9.47 -10.35
C LEU A 203 -0.38 10.19 -10.28
N TRP A 204 0.45 9.79 -9.33
CA TRP A 204 1.84 10.22 -9.17
C TRP A 204 2.78 9.13 -9.66
N ILE A 205 3.78 9.49 -10.46
CA ILE A 205 4.69 8.53 -11.11
C ILE A 205 6.12 8.97 -10.86
N GLY A 206 6.89 8.12 -10.17
CA GLY A 206 8.33 8.28 -9.97
C GLY A 206 9.12 7.51 -11.01
N CYS A 207 9.95 8.21 -11.78
CA CYS A 207 10.80 7.65 -12.82
C CYS A 207 12.28 7.77 -12.45
N TYR A 208 13.04 6.72 -12.71
CA TYR A 208 14.48 6.75 -12.47
C TYR A 208 15.17 7.64 -13.53
N GLY A 209 15.84 8.67 -13.07
CA GLY A 209 16.55 9.65 -13.92
C GLY A 209 15.71 10.81 -14.43
N ASP A 210 14.36 10.70 -14.48
CA ASP A 210 13.49 11.75 -15.06
C ASP A 210 12.63 12.47 -14.01
N GLY A 211 12.71 12.05 -12.72
CA GLY A 211 12.04 12.72 -11.62
C GLY A 211 10.59 12.27 -11.42
N LEU A 212 9.75 13.22 -10.96
CA LEU A 212 8.37 12.97 -10.56
C LEU A 212 7.40 13.59 -11.56
N PHE A 213 6.39 12.82 -11.94
CA PHE A 213 5.30 13.24 -12.82
C PHE A 213 3.96 13.01 -12.13
N TYR A 214 2.92 13.69 -12.63
CA TYR A 214 1.55 13.48 -12.19
C TYR A 214 0.55 13.59 -13.34
N SER A 215 -0.58 12.90 -13.18
CA SER A 215 -1.73 12.93 -14.08
C SER A 215 -3.02 12.97 -13.27
N LYS A 216 -3.94 13.89 -13.63
CA LYS A 216 -5.26 14.03 -12.98
C LYS A 216 -6.38 13.38 -13.79
N ASP A 217 -6.07 12.84 -14.95
CA ASP A 217 -7.01 12.37 -15.96
C ASP A 217 -6.67 10.97 -16.48
N ARG A 218 -6.04 10.14 -15.62
CA ARG A 218 -5.67 8.75 -15.91
C ARG A 218 -4.81 8.64 -17.16
N LEU A 219 -3.74 9.42 -17.20
CA LEU A 219 -2.76 9.45 -18.28
C LEU A 219 -3.31 9.92 -19.64
N LYS A 220 -4.40 10.69 -19.69
CA LYS A 220 -4.72 11.47 -20.89
C LYS A 220 -3.74 12.62 -21.04
N THR A 221 -3.34 13.21 -19.92
CA THR A 221 -2.25 14.19 -19.85
C THR A 221 -1.27 13.82 -18.74
N LEU A 222 0.01 14.07 -18.97
CA LEU A 222 1.07 13.87 -17.99
C LEU A 222 1.88 15.14 -17.85
N GLN A 223 2.16 15.54 -16.61
CA GLN A 223 2.90 16.77 -16.29
C GLN A 223 4.06 16.47 -15.35
N PRO A 224 5.26 17.06 -15.57
CA PRO A 224 6.34 16.98 -14.61
C PRO A 224 5.96 17.77 -13.35
N TYR A 225 6.30 17.22 -12.19
CA TYR A 225 6.17 17.93 -10.93
C TYR A 225 7.45 18.73 -10.66
N ILE A 226 7.30 20.07 -10.60
CA ILE A 226 8.37 20.98 -10.22
C ILE A 226 8.06 21.45 -8.81
N SER A 227 8.94 21.11 -7.85
CA SER A 227 8.77 21.55 -6.46
C SER A 227 8.76 23.09 -6.39
N PRO A 228 7.82 23.68 -5.62
CA PRO A 228 7.82 25.13 -5.40
C PRO A 228 9.10 25.64 -4.70
N VAL A 229 9.86 24.74 -4.08
CA VAL A 229 11.12 25.06 -3.36
C VAL A 229 12.31 25.08 -4.32
N ASP A 230 12.24 24.39 -5.46
CA ASP A 230 13.36 24.24 -6.41
C ASP A 230 13.64 25.45 -7.31
N ASN A 231 12.96 26.57 -7.09
CA ASN A 231 13.33 27.83 -7.76
C ASN A 231 14.69 28.41 -7.30
N LYS A 232 15.48 27.69 -6.51
CA LYS A 232 16.76 28.22 -6.00
C LYS A 232 17.97 27.31 -6.04
N GLU A 233 17.87 26.00 -6.23
CA GLU A 233 19.09 25.18 -6.37
C GLU A 233 18.82 24.01 -7.33
N THR A 234 19.33 24.12 -8.55
CA THR A 234 19.56 22.98 -9.43
C THR A 234 20.52 22.03 -8.74
N PHE A 235 20.11 20.77 -8.56
CA PHE A 235 21.07 19.70 -8.31
C PHE A 235 21.90 19.52 -9.58
N GLU A 236 22.97 20.29 -9.71
CA GLU A 236 24.07 19.99 -10.60
C GLU A 236 24.91 18.89 -9.95
N ASN A 237 24.88 17.70 -10.54
CA ASN A 237 25.91 16.67 -10.40
C ASN A 237 26.30 16.17 -11.79
#